data_ee8fbeb3ddd6ac4c1da200798709de85
#
_entry.id   ee8fbeb3ddd6ac4c1da200798709de85
#
_cell.length_a   1.000
_cell.length_b   1.000
_cell.length_c   1.000
_cell.angle_alpha   90.00
_cell.angle_beta   90.00
_cell.angle_gamma   90.00
#
_symmetry.space_group_name_H-M   'P 1'
#
loop_
_entity.id
_entity.type
_entity.pdbx_description
1 polymer ?
#
loop_
_entity_poly.entity_id
_entity_poly.type
_entity_poly.pdbx_seq_one_letter_code
_entity_poly.pdbx_strand_id
1 'polypeptide(L)'
;MSSPEPHKATSIRPVFFVSDGTGLTAEAYGKSLLAQFPKLEFTTLTLAFVDTQEKAVEASKQINAAHLNSGFQPVVFSTLVDDKEQDIIEHCDACVINLFHTFLGPLEKCFGTESAHTQGMLRTIYGEDSYQVRLDAIDYSLSHDDG
;
A
#
# COMPACT_ATOMS: atom_id res chain seq x y z
N MET A 1 9.52 29.17 23.59
CA MET A 1 9.50 28.80 23.26
C MET A 1 9.63 27.94 23.16
N SER A 2 9.57 27.87 23.10
CA SER A 2 9.78 27.26 23.17
C SER A 2 10.15 26.23 22.85
N SER A 3 10.53 26.03 22.66
CA SER A 3 11.00 24.73 22.58
C SER A 3 10.80 24.08 21.26
N PRO A 4 11.58 24.46 20.32
CA PRO A 4 11.54 23.86 18.99
C PRO A 4 12.00 22.40 18.98
N GLU A 5 12.85 22.03 19.91
CA GLU A 5 13.41 20.68 19.90
C GLU A 5 12.35 19.60 20.06
N PRO A 6 11.45 19.70 21.03
CA PRO A 6 10.38 18.71 21.13
C PRO A 6 9.52 18.68 19.88
N HIS A 7 9.30 19.84 19.27
CA HIS A 7 8.50 19.89 18.04
C HIS A 7 9.21 19.16 16.91
N LYS A 8 10.52 19.27 16.82
CA LYS A 8 11.28 18.57 15.81
C LYS A 8 11.17 17.07 16.02
N ALA A 9 11.26 16.64 17.28
CA ALA A 9 11.17 15.20 17.58
C ALA A 9 9.83 14.65 17.18
N THR A 10 8.76 15.44 17.23
CA THR A 10 7.42 14.98 16.90
C THR A 10 7.05 15.28 15.46
N SER A 11 8.00 15.71 14.65
CA SER A 11 7.70 16.03 13.26
C SER A 11 7.83 14.81 12.34
N ILE A 12 8.10 13.64 12.89
CA ILE A 12 8.20 12.42 12.11
C ILE A 12 6.79 11.89 11.84
N ARG A 13 6.46 11.70 10.58
CA ARG A 13 5.12 11.33 10.18
C ARG A 13 5.02 9.82 10.02
N PRO A 14 3.98 9.20 10.57
CA PRO A 14 3.82 7.74 10.45
C PRO A 14 3.27 7.37 9.08
N VAL A 15 3.85 6.34 8.49
CA VAL A 15 3.43 5.80 7.20
C VAL A 15 3.32 4.30 7.33
N PHE A 16 2.24 3.75 6.81
CA PHE A 16 2.00 2.32 6.84
C PHE A 16 1.88 1.78 5.42
N PHE A 17 2.46 0.61 5.21
CA PHE A 17 2.28 -0.12 3.97
C PHE A 17 1.43 -1.34 4.30
N VAL A 18 0.23 -1.42 3.74
CA VAL A 18 -0.73 -2.47 4.08
C VAL A 18 -0.93 -3.34 2.85
N SER A 19 -0.79 -4.65 3.04
CA SER A 19 -0.87 -5.60 1.94
C SER A 19 -1.48 -6.90 2.43
N ASP A 20 -2.17 -7.60 1.52
CA ASP A 20 -2.63 -8.96 1.80
C ASP A 20 -1.57 -9.99 1.46
N GLY A 21 -0.43 -9.55 0.94
CA GLY A 21 0.75 -10.37 0.73
C GLY A 21 1.91 -9.86 1.54
N THR A 22 3.10 -9.89 0.94
CA THR A 22 4.34 -9.54 1.65
C THR A 22 4.49 -8.05 1.91
N GLY A 23 3.84 -7.22 1.10
CA GLY A 23 3.98 -5.77 1.25
C GLY A 23 5.09 -5.17 0.41
N LEU A 24 5.79 -5.98 -0.37
CA LEU A 24 6.93 -5.47 -1.14
C LEU A 24 6.52 -4.41 -2.15
N THR A 25 5.40 -4.62 -2.84
CA THR A 25 4.94 -3.65 -3.82
C THR A 25 4.54 -2.34 -3.16
N ALA A 26 3.78 -2.43 -2.06
CA ALA A 26 3.36 -1.23 -1.34
C ALA A 26 4.58 -0.45 -0.85
N GLU A 27 5.58 -1.17 -0.32
CA GLU A 27 6.80 -0.52 0.15
C GLU A 27 7.55 0.16 -0.99
N ALA A 28 7.71 -0.56 -2.10
CA ALA A 28 8.50 -0.02 -3.20
C ALA A 28 7.90 1.26 -3.75
N TYR A 29 6.60 1.23 -4.04
CA TYR A 29 5.93 2.40 -4.58
C TYR A 29 5.82 3.51 -3.54
N GLY A 30 5.45 3.14 -2.31
CA GLY A 30 5.29 4.14 -1.28
C GLY A 30 6.57 4.86 -0.96
N LYS A 31 7.66 4.12 -0.83
CA LYS A 31 8.95 4.74 -0.52
C LYS A 31 9.42 5.63 -1.66
N SER A 32 9.18 5.21 -2.90
CA SER A 32 9.54 6.04 -4.04
C SER A 32 8.79 7.36 -4.03
N LEU A 33 7.50 7.30 -3.68
CA LEU A 33 6.70 8.51 -3.60
C LEU A 33 7.14 9.40 -2.45
N LEU A 34 7.41 8.81 -1.29
CA LEU A 34 7.87 9.58 -0.14
C LEU A 34 9.21 10.25 -0.39
N ALA A 35 10.05 9.63 -1.21
CA ALA A 35 11.36 10.21 -1.54
C ALA A 35 11.24 11.53 -2.28
N GLN A 36 10.07 11.82 -2.84
CA GLN A 36 9.83 13.10 -3.50
C GLN A 36 9.66 14.26 -2.52
N PHE A 37 9.63 13.95 -1.22
CA PHE A 37 9.45 14.96 -0.18
C PHE A 37 10.65 14.93 0.77
N PRO A 38 11.83 15.34 0.28
CA PRO A 38 13.07 15.16 1.06
C PRO A 38 13.12 15.99 2.33
N LYS A 39 12.27 17.00 2.47
CA LYS A 39 12.26 17.83 3.67
C LYS A 39 11.43 17.24 4.80
N LEU A 40 10.67 16.19 4.52
CA LEU A 40 9.84 15.56 5.53
C LEU A 40 10.51 14.29 6.03
N GLU A 41 10.21 13.93 7.26
CA GLU A 41 10.71 12.71 7.86
C GLU A 41 9.56 11.76 8.10
N PHE A 42 9.79 10.48 7.82
CA PHE A 42 8.77 9.47 7.94
C PHE A 42 9.27 8.29 8.74
N THR A 43 8.38 7.71 9.55
CA THR A 43 8.61 6.41 10.12
C THR A 43 7.66 5.45 9.43
N THR A 44 8.16 4.30 9.00
CA THR A 44 7.38 3.40 8.18
C THR A 44 7.23 2.05 8.87
N LEU A 45 6.09 1.43 8.65
CA LEU A 45 5.80 0.09 9.17
C LEU A 45 4.98 -0.65 8.12
N THR A 46 5.37 -1.89 7.85
CA THR A 46 4.65 -2.73 6.91
C THR A 46 3.74 -3.68 7.66
N LEU A 47 2.46 -3.65 7.31
CA LEU A 47 1.46 -4.55 7.86
C LEU A 47 1.13 -5.55 6.75
N ALA A 48 1.85 -6.66 6.77
CA ALA A 48 1.76 -7.68 5.73
C ALA A 48 0.70 -8.72 6.08
N PHE A 49 0.25 -9.43 5.05
CA PHE A 49 -0.65 -10.57 5.18
C PHE A 49 -1.97 -10.20 5.84
N VAL A 50 -2.46 -9.01 5.52
CA VAL A 50 -3.76 -8.55 5.97
C VAL A 50 -4.80 -9.17 5.02
N ASP A 51 -5.10 -10.44 5.26
CA ASP A 51 -5.93 -11.23 4.36
C ASP A 51 -7.24 -11.69 5.00
N THR A 52 -7.56 -11.17 6.19
CA THR A 52 -8.84 -11.40 6.83
C THR A 52 -9.35 -10.09 7.40
N GLN A 53 -10.65 -10.05 7.67
CA GLN A 53 -11.23 -8.86 8.26
C GLN A 53 -10.68 -8.60 9.67
N GLU A 54 -10.42 -9.67 10.41
CA GLU A 54 -9.84 -9.52 11.74
C GLU A 54 -8.47 -8.87 11.68
N LYS A 55 -7.66 -9.28 10.71
CA LYS A 55 -6.34 -8.68 10.55
C LYS A 55 -6.44 -7.23 10.11
N ALA A 56 -7.43 -6.92 9.27
CA ALA A 56 -7.64 -5.54 8.85
C ALA A 56 -8.05 -4.67 10.04
N VAL A 57 -8.90 -5.20 10.93
CA VAL A 57 -9.29 -4.46 12.14
C VAL A 57 -8.06 -4.22 13.02
N GLU A 58 -7.21 -5.23 13.20
CA GLU A 58 -5.99 -5.06 13.96
C GLU A 58 -5.10 -3.99 13.34
N ALA A 59 -4.95 -4.03 12.02
CA ALA A 59 -4.15 -3.03 11.33
C ALA A 59 -4.73 -1.63 11.55
N SER A 60 -6.04 -1.49 11.46
CA SER A 60 -6.66 -0.19 11.63
C SER A 60 -6.43 0.36 13.05
N LYS A 61 -6.40 -0.52 14.04
CA LYS A 61 -6.11 -0.09 15.41
C LYS A 61 -4.71 0.46 15.53
N GLN A 62 -3.73 -0.20 14.90
CA GLN A 62 -2.36 0.29 14.92
C GLN A 62 -2.24 1.64 14.22
N ILE A 63 -2.94 1.81 13.11
CA ILE A 63 -2.91 3.06 12.37
C ILE A 63 -3.53 4.17 13.19
N ASN A 64 -4.67 3.92 13.82
CA ASN A 64 -5.31 4.92 14.67
C ASN A 64 -4.44 5.29 15.87
N ALA A 65 -3.78 4.30 16.45
CA ALA A 65 -2.88 4.56 17.57
C ALA A 65 -1.72 5.44 17.15
N ALA A 66 -1.19 5.24 15.96
CA ALA A 66 -0.10 6.07 15.46
C ALA A 66 -0.55 7.51 15.28
N HIS A 67 -1.79 7.73 14.87
CA HIS A 67 -2.30 9.09 14.76
C HIS A 67 -2.32 9.76 16.13
N LEU A 68 -2.83 9.07 17.12
CA LEU A 68 -2.90 9.64 18.47
C LEU A 68 -1.51 9.88 19.05
N ASN A 69 -0.59 8.96 18.82
CA ASN A 69 0.74 9.06 19.40
C ASN A 69 1.61 10.10 18.73
N SER A 70 1.47 10.26 17.43
CA SER A 70 2.35 11.17 16.68
C SER A 70 1.78 12.58 16.56
N GLY A 71 0.47 12.72 16.64
CA GLY A 71 -0.17 13.99 16.37
C GLY A 71 -0.33 14.28 14.89
N PHE A 72 0.11 13.38 14.03
CA PHE A 72 -0.04 13.52 12.58
C PHE A 72 -0.96 12.45 12.05
N GLN A 73 -1.77 12.82 11.05
CA GLN A 73 -2.58 11.83 10.36
C GLN A 73 -1.67 10.89 9.60
N PRO A 74 -1.73 9.59 9.88
CA PRO A 74 -0.87 8.64 9.16
C PRO A 74 -1.22 8.58 7.69
N VAL A 75 -0.24 8.22 6.88
CA VAL A 75 -0.46 7.91 5.47
C VAL A 75 -0.38 6.40 5.32
N VAL A 76 -1.34 5.84 4.58
CA VAL A 76 -1.40 4.41 4.35
C VAL A 76 -1.34 4.16 2.86
N PHE A 77 -0.30 3.43 2.43
CA PHE A 77 -0.24 2.91 1.07
C PHE A 77 -0.71 1.48 1.11
N SER A 78 -1.82 1.22 0.44
CA SER A 78 -2.48 -0.07 0.49
C SER A 78 -2.46 -0.73 -0.88
N THR A 79 -2.19 -2.04 -0.90
CA THR A 79 -2.36 -2.85 -2.09
C THR A 79 -3.42 -3.93 -1.87
N LEU A 80 -4.32 -3.69 -0.93
CA LEU A 80 -5.44 -4.60 -0.70
C LEU A 80 -6.38 -4.56 -1.89
N VAL A 81 -6.80 -5.73 -2.34
CA VAL A 81 -7.72 -5.82 -3.47
C VAL A 81 -9.12 -6.27 -3.04
N ASP A 82 -9.23 -6.94 -1.90
CA ASP A 82 -10.54 -7.35 -1.39
C ASP A 82 -11.22 -6.13 -0.77
N ASP A 83 -12.42 -5.85 -1.26
CA ASP A 83 -13.14 -4.65 -0.84
C ASP A 83 -13.44 -4.64 0.66
N LYS A 84 -13.60 -5.80 1.27
CA LYS A 84 -13.95 -5.86 2.68
C LYS A 84 -12.80 -5.40 3.56
N GLU A 85 -11.60 -5.93 3.32
CA GLU A 85 -10.45 -5.49 4.09
C GLU A 85 -10.09 -4.04 3.77
N GLN A 86 -10.17 -3.67 2.50
CA GLN A 86 -9.86 -2.29 2.12
C GLN A 86 -10.81 -1.32 2.78
N ASP A 87 -12.10 -1.67 2.85
CA ASP A 87 -13.09 -0.80 3.47
C ASP A 87 -12.78 -0.57 4.94
N ILE A 88 -12.35 -1.61 5.64
CA ILE A 88 -11.98 -1.47 7.04
C ILE A 88 -10.82 -0.48 7.19
N ILE A 89 -9.82 -0.61 6.34
CA ILE A 89 -8.66 0.28 6.40
C ILE A 89 -9.07 1.71 6.07
N GLU A 90 -9.98 1.89 5.13
CA GLU A 90 -10.37 3.24 4.75
C GLU A 90 -11.17 3.97 5.81
N HIS A 91 -11.72 3.23 6.75
CA HIS A 91 -12.45 3.86 7.87
C HIS A 91 -11.53 4.29 9.00
N CYS A 92 -10.24 3.99 8.94
CA CYS A 92 -9.35 4.46 9.98
C CYS A 92 -9.00 5.92 9.75
N ASP A 93 -8.43 6.53 10.79
CA ASP A 93 -8.15 7.97 10.79
C ASP A 93 -6.80 8.22 10.12
N ALA A 94 -6.78 8.06 8.81
CA ALA A 94 -5.54 8.14 8.03
C ALA A 94 -5.86 8.60 6.62
N CYS A 95 -4.82 9.07 5.95
CA CYS A 95 -4.89 9.34 4.52
C CYS A 95 -4.56 8.04 3.79
N VAL A 96 -5.58 7.36 3.30
CA VAL A 96 -5.43 6.04 2.72
C VAL A 96 -5.37 6.15 1.20
N ILE A 97 -4.29 5.64 0.63
CA ILE A 97 -4.07 5.63 -0.81
C ILE A 97 -3.97 4.17 -1.24
N ASN A 98 -4.99 3.70 -1.97
CA ASN A 98 -4.96 2.35 -2.51
C ASN A 98 -4.32 2.40 -3.88
N LEU A 99 -3.15 1.75 -3.99
CA LEU A 99 -2.37 1.82 -5.21
C LEU A 99 -3.05 1.12 -6.36
N PHE A 100 -3.73 0.00 -6.10
CA PHE A 100 -4.45 -0.70 -7.16
C PHE A 100 -5.63 0.12 -7.67
N HIS A 101 -6.42 0.68 -6.76
CA HIS A 101 -7.55 1.49 -7.19
C HIS A 101 -7.10 2.69 -8.00
N THR A 102 -5.99 3.30 -7.57
CA THR A 102 -5.46 4.47 -8.28
C THR A 102 -5.09 4.14 -9.71
N PHE A 103 -4.50 2.98 -9.95
CA PHE A 103 -4.02 2.63 -11.27
C PHE A 103 -5.03 1.81 -12.06
N LEU A 104 -5.86 1.02 -11.38
CA LEU A 104 -6.84 0.19 -12.09
C LEU A 104 -7.97 1.02 -12.70
N GLY A 105 -8.35 2.11 -12.05
CA GLY A 105 -9.41 2.95 -12.58
C GLY A 105 -9.15 3.39 -14.01
N PRO A 106 -8.01 4.04 -14.27
CA PRO A 106 -7.67 4.44 -15.63
C PRO A 106 -7.59 3.26 -16.60
N LEU A 107 -7.06 2.12 -16.14
CA LEU A 107 -6.95 0.93 -16.99
C LEU A 107 -8.32 0.36 -17.33
N GLU A 108 -9.21 0.33 -16.36
CA GLU A 108 -10.58 -0.13 -16.64
C GLU A 108 -11.25 0.73 -17.68
N LYS A 109 -11.01 2.01 -17.61
CA LYS A 109 -11.56 2.94 -18.59
C LYS A 109 -10.99 2.68 -19.97
N CYS A 110 -9.67 2.52 -20.05
CA CYS A 110 -9.02 2.27 -21.34
C CYS A 110 -9.48 0.97 -21.96
N PHE A 111 -9.65 -0.06 -21.15
CA PHE A 111 -10.02 -1.37 -21.66
C PHE A 111 -11.51 -1.56 -21.81
N GLY A 112 -12.31 -0.68 -21.20
CA GLY A 112 -13.77 -0.80 -21.25
C GLY A 112 -14.30 -1.98 -20.49
N THR A 113 -13.60 -2.40 -19.45
CA THR A 113 -14.01 -3.55 -18.64
C THR A 113 -13.51 -3.37 -17.22
N GLU A 114 -14.18 -4.02 -16.29
CA GLU A 114 -13.80 -3.94 -14.89
C GLU A 114 -12.71 -4.97 -14.57
N SER A 115 -11.85 -4.60 -13.63
CA SER A 115 -10.83 -5.51 -13.16
C SER A 115 -11.44 -6.53 -12.19
N ALA A 116 -10.70 -7.60 -11.94
CA ALA A 116 -11.19 -8.69 -11.10
C ALA A 116 -11.17 -8.35 -9.61
N HIS A 117 -10.36 -7.35 -9.20
CA HIS A 117 -10.21 -6.98 -7.79
C HIS A 117 -9.79 -8.18 -6.94
N THR A 118 -8.85 -8.96 -7.46
CA THR A 118 -8.41 -10.18 -6.81
C THR A 118 -6.91 -10.24 -6.79
N GLN A 119 -6.34 -10.41 -5.60
CA GLN A 119 -4.90 -10.59 -5.50
C GLN A 119 -4.51 -11.98 -5.97
N GLY A 120 -3.28 -12.10 -6.46
CA GLY A 120 -2.80 -13.37 -6.98
C GLY A 120 -3.44 -13.76 -8.28
N MET A 121 -4.05 -12.79 -8.97
CA MET A 121 -4.77 -13.06 -10.20
C MET A 121 -3.87 -13.66 -11.27
N LEU A 122 -2.61 -13.30 -11.25
CA LEU A 122 -1.66 -13.85 -12.20
C LEU A 122 -1.60 -15.37 -12.10
N ARG A 123 -1.52 -15.88 -10.88
CA ARG A 123 -1.49 -17.32 -10.67
C ARG A 123 -2.82 -17.94 -11.05
N THR A 124 -3.91 -17.29 -10.75
CA THR A 124 -5.23 -17.78 -11.06
C THR A 124 -5.44 -17.92 -12.55
N ILE A 125 -5.00 -16.93 -13.30
CA ILE A 125 -5.21 -16.90 -14.75
C ILE A 125 -4.35 -17.94 -15.45
N TYR A 126 -3.09 -18.06 -15.06
CA TYR A 126 -2.12 -18.82 -15.84
C TYR A 126 -1.89 -20.22 -15.31
N GLY A 127 -2.38 -20.54 -14.09
CA GLY A 127 -2.08 -21.83 -13.50
C GLY A 127 -0.60 -21.91 -13.13
N GLU A 128 -0.19 -23.06 -12.60
CA GLU A 128 1.16 -23.15 -12.09
C GLU A 128 2.22 -23.15 -13.18
N ASP A 129 2.06 -24.07 -14.14
CA ASP A 129 3.04 -24.14 -15.21
C ASP A 129 3.03 -22.89 -16.06
N SER A 130 1.85 -22.45 -16.43
CA SER A 130 1.71 -21.24 -17.21
C SER A 130 2.16 -20.03 -16.43
N TYR A 131 1.93 -20.07 -15.13
CA TYR A 131 2.35 -18.95 -14.28
C TYR A 131 3.85 -18.75 -14.35
N GLN A 132 4.62 -19.82 -14.26
CA GLN A 132 6.08 -19.69 -14.33
C GLN A 132 6.53 -19.09 -15.66
N VAL A 133 5.97 -19.60 -16.75
CA VAL A 133 6.32 -19.09 -18.07
C VAL A 133 5.94 -17.63 -18.20
N ARG A 134 4.74 -17.29 -17.76
CA ARG A 134 4.29 -15.90 -17.88
C ARG A 134 5.03 -14.98 -16.95
N LEU A 135 5.41 -15.48 -15.80
CA LEU A 135 6.17 -14.66 -14.87
C LEU A 135 7.52 -14.27 -15.48
N ASP A 136 8.18 -15.23 -16.11
CA ASP A 136 9.43 -14.92 -16.79
C ASP A 136 9.24 -13.87 -17.88
N ALA A 137 8.17 -14.01 -18.65
CA ALA A 137 7.90 -13.07 -19.72
C ALA A 137 7.61 -11.68 -19.15
N ILE A 138 6.86 -11.64 -18.05
CA ILE A 138 6.53 -10.37 -17.43
C ILE A 138 7.78 -9.71 -16.85
N ASP A 139 8.62 -10.50 -16.20
CA ASP A 139 9.87 -9.97 -15.66
C ASP A 139 10.71 -9.36 -16.75
N TYR A 140 10.79 -10.06 -17.88
CA TYR A 140 11.54 -9.55 -19.00
C TYR A 140 10.98 -8.23 -19.50
N SER A 141 9.66 -8.15 -19.61
CA SER A 141 9.01 -6.92 -20.05
C SER A 141 9.29 -5.77 -19.11
N LEU A 142 9.18 -6.04 -17.80
CA LEU A 142 9.42 -5.00 -16.82
C LEU A 142 10.85 -4.54 -16.84
N SER A 143 11.78 -5.47 -17.01
CA SER A 143 13.19 -5.11 -17.13
C SER A 143 13.41 -4.22 -18.34
N HIS A 144 12.75 -4.54 -19.44
CA HIS A 144 12.84 -3.74 -20.65
C HIS A 144 12.31 -2.34 -20.40
N ASP A 145 11.15 -2.24 -19.76
CA ASP A 145 10.52 -0.95 -19.51
C ASP A 145 11.37 -0.10 -18.59
N ASP A 146 11.97 -0.74 -17.60
CA ASP A 146 12.80 -0.02 -16.65
C ASP A 146 14.14 0.36 -17.26
N GLY A 147 14.59 -0.44 -18.18
CA GLY A 147 15.84 -0.16 -18.87
C GLY A 147 15.71 1.01 -19.79
#